data_e29028da5d65ec6c8f1e40fafb3996e8
#
_entry.id   e29028da5d65ec6c8f1e40fafb3996e8
#
_cell.length_a   1.000
_cell.length_b   1.000
_cell.length_c   1.000
_cell.angle_alpha   90.00
_cell.angle_beta   90.00
_cell.angle_gamma   90.00
#
_symmetry.space_group_name_H-M   'P 1'
#
loop_
_entity.id
_entity.type
_entity.pdbx_description
1 polymer ?
#
loop_
_entity_poly.entity_id
_entity_poly.type
_entity_poly.pdbx_seq_one_letter_code
_entity_poly.pdbx_strand_id
1 'polypeptide(L)'
;MELDGVQQLDETTYYAPQDGGRITLTIAQPVADCETAFVVQGMQYTATSPLDAMSEEELSAMSAHDRRSLQKQYAHFWRKDSVYLRLLSNIGEGRIEYNRPNSQYYCGRHDFVYNFGTSDEPLQQITIVLPFAGYYQFDRLAVECQKLDTVAARAENLGAENLQNVTLGTNSLGGEITTTRSSVLVVQLPYSTGWSVTVDGTPAQVLRADTAFLGVALEPGSHTVAFTYKTPGLLSLIHI
;
A
#
# COMPACT_ATOMS: atom_id res chain seq x y z
N MET A 1 -12.30 -10.57 -17.90
CA MET A 1 -13.08 -9.95 -16.82
C MET A 1 -14.52 -10.39 -16.95
N GLU A 2 -15.15 -10.79 -15.85
CA GLU A 2 -16.55 -11.21 -15.76
C GLU A 2 -17.26 -10.31 -14.74
N LEU A 3 -18.52 -9.95 -15.02
CA LEU A 3 -19.35 -9.08 -14.19
C LEU A 3 -20.61 -9.82 -13.79
N ASP A 4 -20.92 -9.82 -12.50
CA ASP A 4 -22.16 -10.39 -11.94
C ASP A 4 -22.87 -9.31 -11.11
N GLY A 5 -24.08 -8.93 -11.52
CA GLY A 5 -24.83 -7.84 -10.90
C GLY A 5 -24.15 -6.47 -11.01
N VAL A 6 -23.26 -6.26 -11.99
CA VAL A 6 -22.51 -5.03 -12.23
C VAL A 6 -22.53 -4.71 -13.72
N GLN A 7 -22.64 -3.43 -14.06
CA GLN A 7 -22.52 -2.91 -15.42
C GLN A 7 -21.23 -2.08 -15.54
N GLN A 8 -20.41 -2.34 -16.54
CA GLN A 8 -19.30 -1.45 -16.89
C GLN A 8 -19.84 -0.32 -17.79
N LEU A 9 -19.67 0.92 -17.38
CA LEU A 9 -20.14 2.09 -18.11
C LEU A 9 -19.06 2.65 -19.06
N ASP A 10 -17.82 2.62 -18.61
CA ASP A 10 -16.62 3.03 -19.37
C ASP A 10 -15.40 2.23 -18.89
N GLU A 11 -14.19 2.61 -19.30
CA GLU A 11 -12.96 1.89 -18.97
C GLU A 11 -12.68 1.82 -17.46
N THR A 12 -13.15 2.78 -16.68
CA THR A 12 -12.84 2.96 -15.27
C THR A 12 -14.05 2.87 -14.35
N THR A 13 -15.27 3.00 -14.88
CA THR A 13 -16.50 3.18 -14.10
C THR A 13 -17.41 1.96 -14.18
N TYR A 14 -17.80 1.48 -13.02
CA TYR A 14 -18.70 0.33 -12.82
C TYR A 14 -19.91 0.74 -12.00
N TYR A 15 -21.07 0.31 -12.43
CA TYR A 15 -22.35 0.54 -11.76
C TYR A 15 -22.91 -0.76 -11.19
N ALA A 16 -23.10 -0.80 -9.88
CA ALA A 16 -23.80 -1.87 -9.17
C ALA A 16 -25.22 -1.38 -8.82
N PRO A 17 -26.28 -1.88 -9.46
CA PRO A 17 -27.66 -1.48 -9.16
C PRO A 17 -28.14 -1.98 -7.80
N GLN A 18 -27.50 -3.03 -7.26
CA GLN A 18 -27.80 -3.65 -5.98
C GLN A 18 -26.53 -3.97 -5.20
N ASP A 19 -26.69 -4.23 -3.90
CA ASP A 19 -25.61 -4.66 -3.02
C ASP A 19 -25.08 -6.03 -3.42
N GLY A 20 -23.77 -6.24 -3.27
CA GLY A 20 -23.14 -7.53 -3.49
C GLY A 20 -22.72 -7.84 -4.92
N GLY A 21 -22.75 -6.86 -5.80
CA GLY A 21 -22.23 -6.98 -7.17
C GLY A 21 -20.78 -7.46 -7.19
N ARG A 22 -20.36 -8.16 -8.26
CA ARG A 22 -19.04 -8.79 -8.35
C ARG A 22 -18.34 -8.46 -9.65
N ILE A 23 -17.03 -8.18 -9.54
CA ILE A 23 -16.12 -8.04 -10.66
C ILE A 23 -15.07 -9.14 -10.52
N THR A 24 -15.00 -10.08 -11.45
CA THR A 24 -14.00 -11.15 -11.45
C THR A 24 -12.97 -10.89 -12.53
N LEU A 25 -11.72 -10.79 -12.11
CA LEU A 25 -10.54 -10.63 -12.95
C LEU A 25 -9.83 -11.98 -13.08
N THR A 26 -9.68 -12.48 -14.30
CA THR A 26 -8.89 -13.68 -14.59
C THR A 26 -7.48 -13.28 -14.96
N ILE A 27 -6.48 -13.93 -14.37
CA ILE A 27 -5.07 -13.64 -14.60
C ILE A 27 -4.62 -14.36 -15.88
N ALA A 28 -4.18 -13.58 -16.87
CA ALA A 28 -3.80 -14.14 -18.18
C ALA A 28 -2.52 -14.99 -18.11
N GLN A 29 -1.59 -14.65 -17.23
CA GLN A 29 -0.32 -15.37 -17.03
C GLN A 29 -0.10 -15.60 -15.53
N PRO A 30 -0.72 -16.62 -14.95
CA PRO A 30 -0.54 -16.96 -13.55
C PRO A 30 0.92 -17.32 -13.24
N VAL A 31 1.45 -16.81 -12.12
CA VAL A 31 2.83 -17.04 -11.66
C VAL A 31 2.77 -17.71 -10.30
N ALA A 32 3.47 -18.84 -10.16
CA ALA A 32 3.66 -19.55 -8.89
C ALA A 32 4.93 -19.06 -8.16
N ASP A 33 5.12 -19.49 -6.93
CA ASP A 33 6.30 -19.20 -6.10
C ASP A 33 6.62 -17.70 -6.04
N CYS A 34 5.60 -16.90 -5.79
CA CYS A 34 5.73 -15.44 -5.73
C CYS A 34 4.95 -14.83 -4.55
N GLU A 35 5.37 -13.66 -4.15
CA GLU A 35 4.56 -12.76 -3.35
C GLU A 35 3.61 -12.01 -4.27
N THR A 36 2.30 -12.09 -3.98
CA THR A 36 1.26 -11.53 -4.84
C THR A 36 0.55 -10.38 -4.17
N ALA A 37 0.52 -9.24 -4.84
CA ALA A 37 -0.22 -8.05 -4.41
C ALA A 37 -1.30 -7.68 -5.43
N PHE A 38 -2.47 -7.28 -4.91
CA PHE A 38 -3.53 -6.67 -5.69
C PHE A 38 -3.50 -5.15 -5.50
N VAL A 39 -3.38 -4.43 -6.60
CA VAL A 39 -3.23 -2.98 -6.64
C VAL A 39 -4.51 -2.35 -7.17
N VAL A 40 -5.05 -1.40 -6.43
CA VAL A 40 -6.18 -0.56 -6.81
C VAL A 40 -5.72 0.89 -6.79
N GLN A 41 -5.88 1.60 -7.90
CA GLN A 41 -5.54 3.03 -8.00
C GLN A 41 -6.77 3.84 -8.37
N GLY A 42 -6.86 5.06 -7.84
CA GLY A 42 -7.89 6.02 -8.15
C GLY A 42 -9.30 5.61 -7.68
N MET A 43 -9.41 4.77 -6.65
CA MET A 43 -10.72 4.30 -6.18
C MET A 43 -11.59 5.45 -5.73
N GLN A 44 -12.82 5.51 -6.26
CA GLN A 44 -13.90 6.37 -5.80
C GLN A 44 -15.21 5.58 -5.71
N TYR A 45 -16.09 6.02 -4.82
CA TYR A 45 -17.42 5.44 -4.68
C TYR A 45 -18.46 6.53 -4.49
N THR A 46 -19.53 6.45 -5.27
CA THR A 46 -20.72 7.28 -5.14
C THR A 46 -21.94 6.40 -4.96
N ALA A 47 -22.60 6.53 -3.81
CA ALA A 47 -23.82 5.77 -3.51
C ALA A 47 -24.97 6.22 -4.41
N THR A 48 -25.79 5.25 -4.82
CA THR A 48 -27.06 5.51 -5.49
C THR A 48 -28.22 5.02 -4.63
N SER A 49 -29.37 5.66 -4.77
CA SER A 49 -30.62 5.14 -4.21
C SER A 49 -31.16 4.05 -5.14
N PRO A 50 -31.72 2.93 -4.63
CA PRO A 50 -32.40 1.98 -5.49
C PRO A 50 -33.65 2.56 -6.14
N LEU A 51 -34.19 3.63 -5.58
CA LEU A 51 -35.27 4.35 -6.24
C LEU A 51 -34.83 5.01 -7.54
N ASP A 52 -33.53 5.39 -7.64
CA ASP A 52 -32.93 5.97 -8.84
C ASP A 52 -32.76 4.94 -9.98
N ALA A 53 -32.73 3.64 -9.64
CA ALA A 53 -32.62 2.55 -10.60
C ALA A 53 -33.99 2.00 -11.06
N MET A 54 -35.07 2.48 -10.48
CA MET A 54 -36.44 2.06 -10.79
C MET A 54 -37.06 2.89 -11.92
N SER A 55 -37.82 2.22 -12.80
CA SER A 55 -38.62 2.91 -13.81
C SER A 55 -39.75 3.71 -13.16
N GLU A 56 -40.28 4.70 -13.89
CA GLU A 56 -41.48 5.48 -13.43
C GLU A 56 -42.67 4.57 -13.16
N GLU A 57 -42.83 3.50 -13.93
CA GLU A 57 -43.91 2.52 -13.79
C GLU A 57 -43.76 1.72 -12.46
N GLU A 58 -42.57 1.24 -12.13
CA GLU A 58 -42.28 0.58 -10.86
C GLU A 58 -42.46 1.51 -9.67
N LEU A 59 -41.98 2.76 -9.79
CA LEU A 59 -42.14 3.78 -8.76
C LEU A 59 -43.60 4.13 -8.52
N SER A 60 -44.43 4.19 -9.58
CA SER A 60 -45.88 4.49 -9.48
C SER A 60 -46.67 3.33 -8.90
N ALA A 61 -46.27 2.09 -9.17
CA ALA A 61 -46.89 0.88 -8.63
C ALA A 61 -46.52 0.63 -7.14
N MET A 62 -45.45 1.25 -6.64
CA MET A 62 -44.97 1.06 -5.28
C MET A 62 -45.83 1.81 -4.25
N SER A 63 -46.18 1.15 -3.14
CA SER A 63 -46.87 1.79 -2.04
C SER A 63 -46.01 2.89 -1.38
N ALA A 64 -46.68 3.91 -0.82
CA ALA A 64 -45.98 4.96 -0.07
C ALA A 64 -45.22 4.41 1.15
N HIS A 65 -45.67 3.28 1.71
CA HIS A 65 -45.00 2.59 2.81
C HIS A 65 -43.69 1.96 2.34
N ASP A 66 -43.71 1.22 1.25
CA ASP A 66 -42.55 0.53 0.70
C ASP A 66 -41.49 1.52 0.22
N ARG A 67 -41.91 2.60 -0.43
CA ARG A 67 -41.05 3.70 -0.82
C ARG A 67 -40.32 4.33 0.39
N ARG A 68 -41.06 4.59 1.48
CA ARG A 68 -40.46 5.11 2.73
C ARG A 68 -39.54 4.09 3.40
N SER A 69 -39.89 2.80 3.34
CA SER A 69 -39.07 1.71 3.88
C SER A 69 -37.72 1.62 3.16
N LEU A 70 -37.75 1.62 1.84
CA LEU A 70 -36.57 1.68 1.00
C LEU A 70 -35.74 2.93 1.29
N GLN A 71 -36.33 4.11 1.32
CA GLN A 71 -35.62 5.35 1.65
C GLN A 71 -34.95 5.29 3.04
N LYS A 72 -35.62 4.71 4.04
CA LYS A 72 -35.03 4.54 5.39
C LYS A 72 -33.87 3.55 5.39
N GLN A 73 -34.00 2.44 4.66
CA GLN A 73 -32.94 1.46 4.50
C GLN A 73 -31.69 2.09 3.86
N TYR A 74 -31.88 2.91 2.85
CA TYR A 74 -30.79 3.58 2.15
C TYR A 74 -30.24 4.81 2.87
N ALA A 75 -31.07 5.52 3.64
CA ALA A 75 -30.55 6.56 4.53
C ALA A 75 -29.56 6.01 5.56
N HIS A 76 -29.66 4.72 5.90
CA HIS A 76 -28.65 4.04 6.71
C HIS A 76 -27.33 3.86 5.97
N PHE A 77 -27.34 3.56 4.67
CA PHE A 77 -26.13 3.44 3.83
C PHE A 77 -25.45 4.78 3.54
N TRP A 78 -26.21 5.85 3.37
CA TRP A 78 -25.68 7.20 3.18
C TRP A 78 -24.82 7.69 4.35
N ARG A 79 -25.05 7.12 5.54
CA ARG A 79 -24.32 7.45 6.77
C ARG A 79 -23.09 6.57 7.01
N LYS A 80 -22.86 5.53 6.20
CA LYS A 80 -21.66 4.70 6.36
C LYS A 80 -20.44 5.46 5.85
N ASP A 81 -19.49 5.61 6.75
CA ASP A 81 -18.27 6.38 6.52
C ASP A 81 -17.27 5.61 5.66
N SER A 82 -17.40 4.28 5.59
CA SER A 82 -16.43 3.40 4.93
C SER A 82 -17.11 2.38 4.02
N VAL A 83 -16.45 2.07 2.92
CA VAL A 83 -16.81 1.02 1.96
C VAL A 83 -15.76 -0.08 2.03
N TYR A 84 -16.16 -1.31 2.30
CA TYR A 84 -15.28 -2.47 2.42
C TYR A 84 -15.42 -3.36 1.19
N LEU A 85 -14.49 -3.25 0.24
CA LEU A 85 -14.40 -4.23 -0.85
C LEU A 85 -13.85 -5.53 -0.30
N ARG A 86 -14.54 -6.64 -0.51
CA ARG A 86 -13.98 -7.97 -0.24
C ARG A 86 -13.28 -8.49 -1.48
N LEU A 87 -12.12 -9.08 -1.26
CA LEU A 87 -11.32 -9.72 -2.29
C LEU A 87 -11.36 -11.22 -2.04
N LEU A 88 -11.80 -11.99 -3.03
CA LEU A 88 -11.85 -13.45 -2.98
C LEU A 88 -10.95 -14.00 -4.07
N SER A 89 -10.09 -14.94 -3.73
CA SER A 89 -9.20 -15.60 -4.70
C SER A 89 -8.97 -17.07 -4.34
N ASN A 90 -8.33 -17.80 -5.24
CA ASN A 90 -7.92 -19.18 -4.97
C ASN A 90 -6.77 -19.32 -3.96
N ILE A 91 -6.02 -18.24 -3.70
CA ILE A 91 -4.88 -18.25 -2.75
C ILE A 91 -5.18 -17.53 -1.43
N GLY A 92 -6.37 -16.95 -1.27
CA GLY A 92 -6.77 -16.28 -0.03
C GLY A 92 -7.88 -15.27 -0.21
N GLU A 93 -8.28 -14.68 0.90
CA GLU A 93 -9.31 -13.65 0.96
C GLU A 93 -8.75 -12.38 1.63
N GLY A 94 -9.32 -11.24 1.28
CA GLY A 94 -8.94 -9.98 1.87
C GLY A 94 -10.00 -8.92 1.80
N ARG A 95 -9.65 -7.73 2.27
CA ARG A 95 -10.51 -6.56 2.15
C ARG A 95 -9.71 -5.29 1.97
N ILE A 96 -10.29 -4.34 1.24
CA ILE A 96 -9.83 -2.97 1.12
C ILE A 96 -10.86 -2.08 1.78
N GLU A 97 -10.44 -1.17 2.63
CA GLU A 97 -11.28 -0.18 3.28
C GLU A 97 -11.08 1.19 2.63
N TYR A 98 -12.13 1.68 1.99
CA TYR A 98 -12.19 3.02 1.44
C TYR A 98 -13.01 3.93 2.36
N ASN A 99 -12.37 4.94 2.95
CA ASN A 99 -13.02 5.94 3.77
C ASN A 99 -13.55 7.08 2.89
N ARG A 100 -14.84 7.34 2.95
CA ARG A 100 -15.51 8.39 2.18
C ARG A 100 -15.17 9.78 2.74
N PRO A 101 -15.37 10.86 1.96
CA PRO A 101 -15.09 12.24 2.41
C PRO A 101 -15.85 12.68 3.66
N ASN A 102 -16.97 12.04 3.99
CA ASN A 102 -17.74 12.31 5.21
C ASN A 102 -17.28 11.50 6.44
N SER A 103 -16.30 10.60 6.27
CA SER A 103 -15.71 9.84 7.38
C SER A 103 -14.78 10.70 8.20
N GLN A 104 -14.82 10.53 9.53
CA GLN A 104 -13.81 11.12 10.43
C GLN A 104 -12.39 10.56 10.18
N TYR A 105 -12.28 9.43 9.51
CA TYR A 105 -11.01 8.78 9.14
C TYR A 105 -10.58 9.09 7.71
N TYR A 106 -11.26 10.01 7.03
CA TYR A 106 -10.92 10.39 5.67
C TYR A 106 -9.54 11.06 5.60
N CYS A 107 -8.67 10.52 4.77
CA CYS A 107 -7.31 11.02 4.57
C CYS A 107 -6.98 11.25 3.09
N GLY A 108 -7.98 11.25 2.21
CA GLY A 108 -7.78 11.41 0.75
C GLY A 108 -7.09 10.21 0.10
N ARG A 109 -7.19 9.01 0.69
CA ARG A 109 -6.60 7.81 0.11
C ARG A 109 -7.53 7.24 -0.96
N HIS A 110 -7.00 7.10 -2.16
CA HIS A 110 -7.65 6.50 -3.32
C HIS A 110 -6.88 5.30 -3.89
N ASP A 111 -5.65 5.11 -3.41
CA ASP A 111 -4.77 4.03 -3.85
C ASP A 111 -4.57 3.01 -2.73
N PHE A 112 -4.68 1.74 -3.08
CA PHE A 112 -4.61 0.63 -2.14
C PHE A 112 -3.79 -0.51 -2.72
N VAL A 113 -3.06 -1.17 -1.84
CA VAL A 113 -2.38 -2.43 -2.12
C VAL A 113 -2.84 -3.45 -1.08
N TYR A 114 -3.36 -4.57 -1.54
CA TYR A 114 -3.64 -5.72 -0.70
C TYR A 114 -2.64 -6.82 -1.02
N ASN A 115 -1.86 -7.22 -0.02
CA ASN A 115 -0.87 -8.28 -0.17
C ASN A 115 -1.50 -9.61 0.24
N PHE A 116 -1.60 -10.57 -0.69
CA PHE A 116 -2.05 -11.93 -0.43
C PHE A 116 -0.95 -12.79 0.22
N GLY A 117 0.28 -12.26 0.31
CA GLY A 117 1.44 -12.99 0.79
C GLY A 117 2.08 -13.88 -0.28
N THR A 118 2.80 -14.87 0.19
CA THR A 118 3.51 -15.84 -0.66
C THR A 118 2.66 -17.08 -0.86
N SER A 119 2.65 -17.64 -2.07
CA SER A 119 1.95 -18.87 -2.40
C SER A 119 2.72 -19.69 -3.43
N ASP A 120 2.76 -21.00 -3.21
CA ASP A 120 3.26 -21.99 -4.17
C ASP A 120 2.27 -22.18 -5.33
N GLU A 121 0.98 -21.86 -5.08
CA GLU A 121 -0.04 -21.88 -6.10
C GLU A 121 -0.13 -20.52 -6.80
N PRO A 122 -0.25 -20.50 -8.14
CA PRO A 122 -0.43 -19.26 -8.87
C PRO A 122 -1.83 -18.67 -8.61
N LEU A 123 -1.90 -17.36 -8.46
CA LEU A 123 -3.17 -16.65 -8.47
C LEU A 123 -3.83 -16.78 -9.84
N GLN A 124 -5.02 -17.37 -9.90
CA GLN A 124 -5.77 -17.59 -11.14
C GLN A 124 -6.82 -16.52 -11.39
N GLN A 125 -7.51 -16.11 -10.33
CA GLN A 125 -8.57 -15.12 -10.41
C GLN A 125 -8.72 -14.34 -9.10
N ILE A 126 -9.20 -13.10 -9.20
CA ILE A 126 -9.64 -12.28 -8.07
C ILE A 126 -11.07 -11.84 -8.33
N THR A 127 -11.95 -12.07 -7.37
CA THR A 127 -13.30 -11.51 -7.35
C THR A 127 -13.37 -10.37 -6.35
N ILE A 128 -13.70 -9.18 -6.82
CA ILE A 128 -13.98 -8.00 -6.02
C ILE A 128 -15.47 -7.99 -5.75
N VAL A 129 -15.87 -8.08 -4.47
CA VAL A 129 -17.27 -7.95 -4.07
C VAL A 129 -17.55 -6.50 -3.67
N LEU A 130 -18.48 -5.89 -4.37
CA LEU A 130 -18.94 -4.52 -4.16
C LEU A 130 -20.05 -4.53 -3.10
N PRO A 131 -19.82 -3.96 -1.91
CA PRO A 131 -20.74 -4.16 -0.78
C PRO A 131 -22.07 -3.42 -0.94
N PHE A 132 -22.10 -2.33 -1.71
CA PHE A 132 -23.24 -1.44 -1.81
C PHE A 132 -23.59 -1.09 -3.25
N ALA A 133 -24.86 -0.79 -3.49
CA ALA A 133 -25.30 -0.19 -4.75
C ALA A 133 -24.64 1.16 -4.98
N GLY A 134 -24.26 1.45 -6.22
CA GLY A 134 -23.64 2.72 -6.59
C GLY A 134 -22.65 2.64 -7.72
N TYR A 135 -21.97 3.76 -7.94
CA TYR A 135 -20.90 3.88 -8.92
C TYR A 135 -19.56 3.67 -8.23
N TYR A 136 -18.75 2.80 -8.80
CA TYR A 136 -17.37 2.52 -8.40
C TYR A 136 -16.46 2.93 -9.55
N GLN A 137 -15.47 3.74 -9.25
CA GLN A 137 -14.42 4.10 -10.20
C GLN A 137 -13.10 3.50 -9.75
N PHE A 138 -12.36 2.94 -10.71
CA PHE A 138 -11.01 2.44 -10.53
C PHE A 138 -10.18 2.87 -11.74
N ASP A 139 -9.19 3.74 -11.54
CA ASP A 139 -8.31 4.16 -12.64
C ASP A 139 -7.41 3.00 -13.08
N ARG A 140 -7.05 2.10 -12.15
CA ARG A 140 -6.29 0.89 -12.43
C ARG A 140 -6.60 -0.22 -11.43
N LEU A 141 -6.82 -1.42 -11.96
CA LEU A 141 -6.83 -2.68 -11.21
C LEU A 141 -5.70 -3.55 -11.75
N ALA A 142 -4.79 -4.01 -10.91
CA ALA A 142 -3.66 -4.82 -11.33
C ALA A 142 -3.27 -5.88 -10.30
N VAL A 143 -2.66 -6.94 -10.78
CA VAL A 143 -1.96 -7.93 -9.96
C VAL A 143 -0.47 -7.79 -10.22
N GLU A 144 0.29 -7.65 -9.16
CA GLU A 144 1.74 -7.58 -9.19
C GLU A 144 2.31 -8.80 -8.45
N CYS A 145 3.20 -9.53 -9.10
CA CYS A 145 3.85 -10.71 -8.55
C CYS A 145 5.36 -10.48 -8.46
N GLN A 146 5.90 -10.65 -7.26
CA GLN A 146 7.35 -10.65 -7.05
C GLN A 146 7.82 -12.09 -6.85
N LYS A 147 8.62 -12.60 -7.79
CA LYS A 147 9.23 -13.92 -7.68
C LYS A 147 10.21 -13.97 -6.51
N LEU A 148 10.17 -15.06 -5.76
CA LEU A 148 11.01 -15.27 -4.57
C LEU A 148 12.36 -15.92 -4.89
N ASP A 149 12.52 -16.50 -6.06
CA ASP A 149 13.73 -17.20 -6.52
C ASP A 149 15.00 -16.35 -6.47
N THR A 150 14.86 -15.04 -6.61
CA THR A 150 15.99 -14.08 -6.59
C THR A 150 16.27 -13.49 -5.19
N VAL A 151 15.39 -13.69 -4.21
CA VAL A 151 15.50 -13.05 -2.88
C VAL A 151 16.75 -13.52 -2.15
N ALA A 152 16.99 -14.83 -2.12
CA ALA A 152 18.17 -15.41 -1.45
C ALA A 152 19.47 -14.89 -2.06
N ALA A 153 19.58 -14.90 -3.40
CA ALA A 153 20.77 -14.42 -4.10
C ALA A 153 20.99 -12.92 -3.90
N ARG A 154 19.92 -12.12 -3.87
CA ARG A 154 19.99 -10.68 -3.57
C ARG A 154 20.43 -10.42 -2.13
N ALA A 155 19.89 -11.18 -1.17
CA ALA A 155 20.26 -11.08 0.24
C ALA A 155 21.74 -11.46 0.44
N GLU A 156 22.22 -12.52 -0.21
CA GLU A 156 23.61 -12.92 -0.19
C GLU A 156 24.53 -11.84 -0.79
N ASN A 157 24.16 -11.28 -1.94
CA ASN A 157 24.93 -10.21 -2.56
C ASN A 157 24.99 -8.93 -1.70
N LEU A 158 23.86 -8.55 -1.07
CA LEU A 158 23.83 -7.42 -0.14
C LEU A 158 24.61 -7.72 1.14
N GLY A 159 24.59 -8.98 1.57
CA GLY A 159 25.31 -9.46 2.75
C GLY A 159 26.84 -9.61 2.54
N ALA A 160 27.30 -9.66 1.31
CA ALA A 160 28.73 -9.85 1.02
C ALA A 160 29.59 -8.65 1.44
N GLU A 161 29.06 -7.45 1.40
CA GLU A 161 29.76 -6.21 1.77
C GLU A 161 29.05 -5.57 2.98
N ASN A 162 29.16 -6.22 4.16
CA ASN A 162 28.56 -5.75 5.42
C ASN A 162 29.55 -5.00 6.28
N LEU A 163 29.04 -4.11 7.15
CA LEU A 163 29.79 -3.51 8.22
C LEU A 163 30.23 -4.59 9.22
N GLN A 164 31.55 -4.72 9.42
CA GLN A 164 32.20 -5.65 10.31
C GLN A 164 32.65 -4.93 11.60
N ASN A 165 32.96 -5.70 12.66
CA ASN A 165 33.42 -5.18 13.92
C ASN A 165 32.56 -4.05 14.47
N VAL A 166 31.23 -4.23 14.36
CA VAL A 166 30.27 -3.19 14.69
C VAL A 166 30.32 -2.84 16.17
N THR A 167 30.49 -1.58 16.45
CA THR A 167 30.40 -1.01 17.80
C THR A 167 29.17 -0.13 17.93
N LEU A 168 28.39 -0.34 18.98
CA LEU A 168 27.19 0.42 19.27
C LEU A 168 27.36 1.15 20.59
N GLY A 169 27.18 2.46 20.57
CA GLY A 169 27.06 3.30 21.77
C GLY A 169 25.68 3.90 21.89
N THR A 170 25.47 4.67 22.95
CA THR A 170 24.16 5.34 23.18
C THR A 170 23.77 6.26 22.00
N ASN A 171 24.75 6.98 21.44
CA ASN A 171 24.58 7.96 20.39
C ASN A 171 25.60 7.75 19.26
N SER A 172 26.10 6.55 19.08
CA SER A 172 27.12 6.25 18.07
C SER A 172 26.99 4.84 17.53
N LEU A 173 27.39 4.70 16.28
CA LEU A 173 27.54 3.42 15.58
C LEU A 173 28.81 3.51 14.77
N GLY A 174 29.65 2.48 14.80
CA GLY A 174 30.85 2.42 13.97
C GLY A 174 31.19 0.99 13.59
N GLY A 175 32.07 0.86 12.61
CA GLY A 175 32.56 -0.43 12.13
C GLY A 175 33.46 -0.27 10.93
N GLU A 176 33.89 -1.39 10.38
CA GLU A 176 34.75 -1.50 9.22
C GLU A 176 33.99 -2.13 8.06
N ILE A 177 34.26 -1.67 6.85
CA ILE A 177 33.65 -2.22 5.64
C ILE A 177 34.66 -2.22 4.50
N THR A 178 34.64 -3.27 3.68
CA THR A 178 35.37 -3.30 2.43
C THR A 178 34.40 -3.38 1.27
N THR A 179 34.53 -2.44 0.35
CA THR A 179 33.66 -2.37 -0.85
C THR A 179 34.52 -2.60 -2.09
N THR A 180 33.94 -3.30 -3.07
CA THR A 180 34.60 -3.59 -4.36
C THR A 180 34.31 -2.53 -5.43
N ARG A 181 33.32 -1.68 -5.18
CA ARG A 181 32.84 -0.61 -6.08
C ARG A 181 32.34 0.58 -5.29
N SER A 182 32.20 1.74 -5.93
CA SER A 182 31.51 2.88 -5.34
C SER A 182 30.07 2.47 -4.95
N SER A 183 29.73 2.64 -3.69
CA SER A 183 28.47 2.16 -3.11
C SER A 183 27.97 3.10 -2.01
N VAL A 184 26.77 2.83 -1.52
CA VAL A 184 26.21 3.54 -0.36
C VAL A 184 26.01 2.51 0.75
N LEU A 185 26.73 2.71 1.87
CA LEU A 185 26.42 1.98 3.09
C LEU A 185 25.09 2.50 3.64
N VAL A 186 24.10 1.64 3.76
CA VAL A 186 22.80 1.94 4.37
C VAL A 186 22.75 1.35 5.76
N VAL A 187 22.44 2.18 6.75
CA VAL A 187 22.25 1.77 8.14
C VAL A 187 20.75 1.93 8.47
N GLN A 188 20.11 0.86 8.93
CA GLN A 188 18.68 0.83 9.23
C GLN A 188 18.32 1.60 10.52
N LEU A 189 18.82 2.83 10.62
CA LEU A 189 18.43 3.80 11.64
C LEU A 189 17.72 4.97 10.96
N PRO A 190 16.70 5.55 11.59
CA PRO A 190 15.97 6.69 11.02
C PRO A 190 16.88 7.88 10.75
N TYR A 191 16.78 8.44 9.53
CA TYR A 191 17.47 9.66 9.18
C TYR A 191 16.99 10.84 10.03
N SER A 192 17.91 11.63 10.51
CA SER A 192 17.66 12.88 11.22
C SER A 192 18.85 13.84 11.02
N THR A 193 18.58 15.13 11.11
CA THR A 193 19.60 16.19 10.98
C THR A 193 20.63 16.21 12.13
N GLY A 194 20.39 15.42 13.19
CA GLY A 194 21.32 15.29 14.30
C GLY A 194 22.49 14.32 14.05
N TRP A 195 22.44 13.54 12.97
CA TRP A 195 23.50 12.61 12.62
C TRP A 195 24.66 13.29 11.90
N SER A 196 25.86 12.88 12.23
CA SER A 196 27.11 13.14 11.52
C SER A 196 27.82 11.83 11.23
N VAL A 197 28.63 11.77 10.19
CA VAL A 197 29.39 10.57 9.81
C VAL A 197 30.82 10.96 9.44
N THR A 198 31.77 10.09 9.79
CA THR A 198 33.16 10.12 9.29
C THR A 198 33.47 8.83 8.56
N VAL A 199 34.23 8.94 7.49
CA VAL A 199 34.84 7.82 6.76
C VAL A 199 36.35 8.00 6.87
N ASP A 200 37.04 7.02 7.43
CA ASP A 200 38.49 7.04 7.69
C ASP A 200 38.93 8.28 8.51
N GLY A 201 38.07 8.67 9.47
CA GLY A 201 38.30 9.84 10.30
C GLY A 201 37.94 11.18 9.62
N THR A 202 37.66 11.22 8.33
CA THR A 202 37.30 12.44 7.59
C THR A 202 35.79 12.63 7.59
N PRO A 203 35.25 13.84 7.89
CA PRO A 203 33.84 14.12 7.81
C PRO A 203 33.26 13.86 6.42
N ALA A 204 32.14 13.18 6.36
CA ALA A 204 31.38 12.88 5.14
C ALA A 204 29.92 13.32 5.25
N GLN A 205 29.23 13.35 4.12
CA GLN A 205 27.83 13.73 4.08
C GLN A 205 26.95 12.56 4.52
N VAL A 206 26.04 12.80 5.48
CA VAL A 206 24.97 11.87 5.81
C VAL A 206 23.92 11.95 4.72
N LEU A 207 23.66 10.83 4.08
CA LEU A 207 22.61 10.69 3.06
C LEU A 207 21.33 10.17 3.70
N ARG A 208 20.21 10.56 3.13
CA ARG A 208 18.92 9.89 3.37
C ARG A 208 18.77 8.79 2.33
N ALA A 209 18.95 7.55 2.75
CA ALA A 209 18.91 6.36 1.90
C ALA A 209 17.60 5.59 2.12
N ASP A 210 17.19 4.84 1.13
CA ASP A 210 16.03 3.96 1.18
C ASP A 210 14.81 4.62 1.87
N THR A 211 14.48 5.82 1.40
CA THR A 211 13.38 6.68 1.87
C THR A 211 13.58 7.25 3.29
N ALA A 212 14.05 6.47 4.27
CA ALA A 212 13.99 6.86 5.68
C ALA A 212 15.29 6.58 6.48
N PHE A 213 16.25 5.85 5.91
CA PHE A 213 17.42 5.38 6.63
C PHE A 213 18.64 6.28 6.45
N LEU A 214 19.65 6.07 7.33
CA LEU A 214 20.95 6.72 7.19
C LEU A 214 21.74 6.06 6.07
N GLY A 215 22.52 6.87 5.33
CA GLY A 215 23.47 6.38 4.36
C GLY A 215 24.74 7.21 4.33
N VAL A 216 25.82 6.62 3.82
CA VAL A 216 27.06 7.30 3.48
C VAL A 216 27.65 6.70 2.22
N ALA A 217 28.11 7.55 1.31
CA ALA A 217 28.79 7.11 0.09
C ALA A 217 30.22 6.63 0.42
N LEU A 218 30.59 5.52 -0.20
CA LEU A 218 31.91 4.91 -0.06
C LEU A 218 32.50 4.67 -1.45
N GLU A 219 33.79 4.96 -1.60
CA GLU A 219 34.56 4.54 -2.76
C GLU A 219 35.06 3.09 -2.60
N PRO A 220 35.56 2.44 -3.67
CA PRO A 220 36.14 1.10 -3.53
C PRO A 220 37.32 1.10 -2.57
N GLY A 221 37.34 0.14 -1.66
CA GLY A 221 38.43 0.02 -0.65
C GLY A 221 37.92 -0.43 0.71
N SER A 222 38.81 -0.46 1.66
CA SER A 222 38.54 -0.74 3.08
C SER A 222 38.41 0.57 3.84
N HIS A 223 37.29 0.72 4.54
CA HIS A 223 36.96 1.95 5.25
C HIS A 223 36.55 1.69 6.69
N THR A 224 36.89 2.63 7.56
CA THR A 224 36.33 2.73 8.92
C THR A 224 35.25 3.80 8.92
N VAL A 225 34.01 3.42 9.26
CA VAL A 225 32.85 4.33 9.28
C VAL A 225 32.39 4.55 10.71
N ALA A 226 32.13 5.81 11.07
CA ALA A 226 31.61 6.15 12.38
C ALA A 226 30.48 7.20 12.27
N PHE A 227 29.29 6.83 12.72
CA PHE A 227 28.15 7.73 12.89
C PHE A 227 28.03 8.19 14.32
N THR A 228 27.70 9.46 14.51
CA THR A 228 27.49 10.07 15.83
C THR A 228 26.22 10.93 15.77
N TYR A 229 25.37 10.78 16.80
CA TYR A 229 24.13 11.55 16.93
C TYR A 229 24.25 12.63 17.99
N LYS A 230 23.80 13.83 17.67
CA LYS A 230 23.58 14.92 18.61
C LYS A 230 22.18 15.46 18.42
N THR A 231 21.38 15.51 19.50
CA THR A 231 20.01 16.02 19.45
C THR A 231 20.03 17.47 18.97
N PRO A 232 19.35 17.82 17.87
CA PRO A 232 19.28 19.19 17.39
C PRO A 232 18.67 20.11 18.47
N GLY A 233 19.29 21.29 18.66
CA GLY A 233 18.81 22.27 19.62
C GLY A 233 19.15 22.01 21.10
N LEU A 234 19.74 20.86 21.44
CA LEU A 234 20.04 20.52 22.86
C LEU A 234 20.96 21.57 23.52
N LEU A 235 21.97 22.04 22.83
CA LEU A 235 22.90 23.07 23.37
C LEU A 235 22.24 24.45 23.49
N SER A 236 21.23 24.75 22.71
CA SER A 236 20.48 26.03 22.78
C SER A 236 19.54 26.08 23.98
N LEU A 237 19.13 24.92 24.53
CA LEU A 237 18.23 24.82 25.69
C LEU A 237 18.97 24.89 27.03
N ILE A 238 20.29 24.67 27.05
CA ILE A 238 21.09 24.66 28.29
C ILE A 238 21.55 26.08 28.66
N HIS A 239 21.38 27.06 27.79
CA HIS A 239 21.78 28.46 28.01
C HIS A 239 20.62 29.43 28.24
N ILE A 240 19.45 28.93 28.72
CA ILE A 240 18.32 29.75 29.17
C ILE A 240 18.31 29.81 30.70
#